data_f37a4189102c15f587c8dd0098480d75
#
_entry.id   f37a4189102c15f587c8dd0098480d75
#
_cell.length_a   1.000
_cell.length_b   1.000
_cell.length_c   1.000
_cell.angle_alpha   90.00
_cell.angle_beta   90.00
_cell.angle_gamma   90.00
#
_symmetry.space_group_name_H-M   'P 1'
#
loop_
_entity.id
_entity.type
_entity.pdbx_description
1 polymer ?
#
loop_
_entity_poly.entity_id
_entity_poly.type
_entity_poly.pdbx_seq_one_letter_code
_entity_poly.pdbx_strand_id
1 'polypeptide(L)'
;MRYKRKKRNAPIATLIKNYINKKSGKVSESREEIKWRFNWLDWKDQKRILTAFLDSGRSDREWAYGKVFDYWDESFLQKIKELWETYHENKCSWSVIHYFPIDYILEHMEDFTDERDYFFICLRLAKDKSFVLDRAKLSNTDYLAVLYHTDRYITPDDARDTLFSIVHDCCQNDAFIMKLERLDRGKHRDVITPGNFREVNLAFYYVVKLQQYEVAAEFRDWNEAVEETIYNSPEFKAIDKNDFSFDFEYEQRRIAVAKIYAIQALDDKYKQPSDPSVEEMRDAYETGIEWSRMAREQATEALPPSALDFLGSDSEEDNLPF
;
A
#
# COMPACT_ATOMS: atom_id res chain seq x y z
N MET A 1 -21.63 13.34 17.31
CA MET A 1 -21.47 13.56 18.77
C MET A 1 -20.55 14.75 19.03
N ARG A 2 -21.05 15.85 19.59
CA ARG A 2 -20.19 16.99 19.97
C ARG A 2 -19.49 16.62 21.29
N TYR A 3 -18.22 16.27 21.22
CA TYR A 3 -17.35 16.10 22.39
C TYR A 3 -17.36 17.41 23.19
N LYS A 4 -17.88 17.38 24.41
CA LYS A 4 -17.87 18.53 25.32
C LYS A 4 -16.41 18.80 25.75
N ARG A 5 -15.81 19.85 25.16
CA ARG A 5 -14.45 20.36 25.40
C ARG A 5 -14.21 20.88 26.84
N LYS A 6 -14.68 20.20 27.87
CA LYS A 6 -14.65 20.71 29.26
C LYS A 6 -13.32 20.47 30.03
N LYS A 7 -12.34 19.75 29.47
CA LYS A 7 -11.10 19.42 30.22
C LYS A 7 -9.77 19.91 29.60
N ARG A 8 -9.82 20.85 28.66
CA ARG A 8 -8.58 21.39 28.03
C ARG A 8 -7.58 22.05 29.01
N ASN A 9 -7.97 22.26 30.27
CA ASN A 9 -7.14 22.96 31.27
C ASN A 9 -6.66 22.04 32.41
N ALA A 10 -6.92 20.73 32.37
CA ALA A 10 -6.40 19.87 33.43
C ALA A 10 -4.86 19.76 33.31
N PRO A 11 -4.11 19.92 34.43
CA PRO A 11 -2.66 19.70 34.43
C PRO A 11 -2.34 18.30 33.92
N ILE A 12 -1.30 18.18 33.09
CA ILE A 12 -0.91 16.89 32.51
C ILE A 12 -0.62 15.84 33.56
N ALA A 13 0.01 16.23 34.67
CA ALA A 13 0.26 15.34 35.81
C ALA A 13 -1.03 14.73 36.39
N THR A 14 -2.13 15.49 36.39
CA THR A 14 -3.43 15.00 36.83
C THR A 14 -4.01 13.98 35.85
N LEU A 15 -3.86 14.21 34.53
CA LEU A 15 -4.31 13.29 33.49
C LEU A 15 -3.55 11.97 33.57
N ILE A 16 -2.21 12.03 33.69
CA ILE A 16 -1.35 10.87 33.85
C ILE A 16 -1.73 10.09 35.11
N LYS A 17 -1.93 10.78 36.26
CA LYS A 17 -2.36 10.14 37.50
C LYS A 17 -3.71 9.45 37.38
N ASN A 18 -4.68 10.07 36.70
CA ASN A 18 -6.00 9.48 36.47
C ASN A 18 -5.92 8.25 35.59
N TYR A 19 -5.04 8.27 34.58
CA TYR A 19 -4.81 7.15 33.69
C TYR A 19 -4.16 5.98 34.43
N ILE A 20 -3.03 6.20 35.11
CA ILE A 20 -2.26 5.18 35.84
C ILE A 20 -3.12 4.54 36.95
N ASN A 21 -3.83 5.34 37.73
CA ASN A 21 -4.63 4.85 38.84
C ASN A 21 -5.97 4.21 38.42
N LYS A 22 -6.21 4.06 37.12
CA LYS A 22 -7.42 3.42 36.53
C LYS A 22 -8.71 3.91 37.19
N LYS A 23 -8.82 5.20 37.49
CA LYS A 23 -10.05 5.76 38.08
C LYS A 23 -11.21 5.62 37.11
N SER A 24 -12.19 4.78 37.47
CA SER A 24 -13.41 4.50 36.71
C SER A 24 -14.02 5.79 36.14
N GLY A 25 -14.40 5.76 34.87
CA GLY A 25 -15.02 6.87 34.13
C GLY A 25 -14.07 8.01 33.68
N LYS A 26 -12.81 8.02 34.09
CA LYS A 26 -11.85 9.07 33.70
C LYS A 26 -10.67 8.57 32.86
N VAL A 27 -10.50 7.26 32.77
CA VAL A 27 -9.38 6.65 32.04
C VAL A 27 -9.44 6.97 30.56
N SER A 28 -10.58 6.72 29.92
CA SER A 28 -10.75 6.95 28.48
C SER A 28 -10.58 8.43 28.11
N GLU A 29 -11.21 9.34 28.85
CA GLU A 29 -11.08 10.78 28.59
C GLU A 29 -9.66 11.28 28.83
N SER A 30 -8.96 10.78 29.84
CA SER A 30 -7.57 11.14 30.13
C SER A 30 -6.65 10.60 29.08
N ARG A 31 -6.88 9.38 28.57
CA ARG A 31 -6.11 8.75 27.51
C ARG A 31 -6.12 9.58 26.24
N GLU A 32 -7.29 9.93 25.73
CA GLU A 32 -7.43 10.70 24.49
C GLU A 32 -6.82 12.11 24.61
N GLU A 33 -7.00 12.76 25.76
CA GLU A 33 -6.41 14.06 26.01
C GLU A 33 -4.88 14.01 26.13
N ILE A 34 -4.33 12.95 26.73
CA ILE A 34 -2.87 12.72 26.80
C ILE A 34 -2.32 12.53 25.38
N LYS A 35 -2.93 11.64 24.56
CA LYS A 35 -2.51 11.39 23.18
C LYS A 35 -2.52 12.66 22.34
N TRP A 36 -3.57 13.48 22.51
CA TRP A 36 -3.70 14.72 21.78
C TRP A 36 -2.64 15.76 22.16
N ARG A 37 -2.24 15.85 23.46
CA ARG A 37 -1.23 16.80 23.94
C ARG A 37 0.20 16.33 23.80
N PHE A 38 0.44 15.06 23.54
CA PHE A 38 1.75 14.42 23.65
C PHE A 38 2.87 15.21 22.97
N ASN A 39 2.68 15.65 21.75
CA ASN A 39 3.71 16.34 20.97
C ASN A 39 4.07 17.74 21.48
N TRP A 40 3.29 18.31 22.41
CA TRP A 40 3.54 19.62 23.00
C TRP A 40 4.08 19.55 24.44
N LEU A 41 4.32 18.34 24.94
CA LEU A 41 4.87 18.12 26.26
C LEU A 41 6.40 18.13 26.23
N ASP A 42 7.01 18.43 27.36
CA ASP A 42 8.44 18.21 27.53
C ASP A 42 8.80 16.71 27.54
N TRP A 43 10.06 16.41 27.26
CA TRP A 43 10.53 15.03 27.16
C TRP A 43 10.31 14.21 28.44
N LYS A 44 10.40 14.83 29.59
CA LYS A 44 10.18 14.15 30.89
C LYS A 44 8.77 13.63 31.04
N ASP A 45 7.77 14.46 30.65
CA ASP A 45 6.37 14.07 30.68
C ASP A 45 6.03 13.09 29.55
N GLN A 46 6.60 13.28 28.35
CA GLN A 46 6.47 12.33 27.24
C GLN A 46 6.96 10.95 27.63
N LYS A 47 8.16 10.83 28.17
CA LYS A 47 8.75 9.57 28.63
C LYS A 47 7.90 8.87 29.70
N ARG A 48 7.40 9.64 30.67
CA ARG A 48 6.50 9.12 31.71
C ARG A 48 5.20 8.56 31.15
N ILE A 49 4.64 9.23 30.15
CA ILE A 49 3.43 8.76 29.44
C ILE A 49 3.75 7.48 28.68
N LEU A 50 4.82 7.44 27.91
CA LEU A 50 5.20 6.26 27.13
C LEU A 50 5.38 5.04 28.03
N THR A 51 6.11 5.19 29.15
CA THR A 51 6.26 4.11 30.12
C THR A 51 4.90 3.61 30.63
N ALA A 52 4.01 4.52 31.02
CA ALA A 52 2.68 4.15 31.51
C ALA A 52 1.81 3.46 30.46
N PHE A 53 1.96 3.83 29.20
CA PHE A 53 1.20 3.23 28.08
C PHE A 53 1.77 1.87 27.69
N LEU A 54 3.09 1.69 27.73
CA LEU A 54 3.74 0.39 27.56
C LEU A 54 3.32 -0.64 28.63
N ASP A 55 3.00 -0.19 29.83
CA ASP A 55 2.48 -1.03 30.93
C ASP A 55 0.98 -1.30 30.86
N SER A 56 0.33 -0.84 29.80
CA SER A 56 -1.12 -0.89 29.66
C SER A 56 -1.60 -1.99 28.70
N GLY A 57 -2.90 -1.98 28.36
CA GLY A 57 -3.49 -2.90 27.43
C GLY A 57 -3.00 -2.67 25.97
N ARG A 58 -3.18 -3.67 25.12
CA ARG A 58 -2.69 -3.72 23.74
C ARG A 58 -2.89 -2.42 22.93
N SER A 59 -4.08 -1.85 22.94
CA SER A 59 -4.39 -0.63 22.18
C SER A 59 -3.56 0.59 22.57
N ASP A 60 -3.15 0.68 23.84
CA ASP A 60 -2.30 1.77 24.33
C ASP A 60 -0.82 1.47 24.07
N ARG A 61 -0.41 0.20 24.21
CA ARG A 61 0.92 -0.24 23.79
C ARG A 61 1.18 0.01 22.32
N GLU A 62 0.24 -0.35 21.43
CA GLU A 62 0.38 -0.12 19.98
C GLU A 62 0.60 1.36 19.63
N TRP A 63 -0.09 2.26 20.33
CA TRP A 63 0.18 3.69 20.17
C TRP A 63 1.56 4.08 20.71
N ALA A 64 1.94 3.56 21.88
CA ALA A 64 3.21 3.85 22.52
C ALA A 64 4.40 3.33 21.69
N TYR A 65 4.30 2.15 21.05
CA TYR A 65 5.37 1.62 20.21
C TYR A 65 5.74 2.58 19.07
N GLY A 66 4.74 3.13 18.36
CA GLY A 66 5.01 4.11 17.30
C GLY A 66 5.70 5.36 17.84
N LYS A 67 5.33 5.81 19.06
CA LYS A 67 5.96 6.97 19.68
C LYS A 67 7.35 6.68 20.24
N VAL A 68 7.57 5.50 20.80
CA VAL A 68 8.91 5.06 21.23
C VAL A 68 9.84 4.95 20.03
N PHE A 69 9.36 4.48 18.89
CA PHE A 69 10.13 4.45 17.65
C PHE A 69 10.53 5.86 17.20
N ASP A 70 9.59 6.82 17.19
CA ASP A 70 9.84 8.22 16.81
C ASP A 70 10.78 8.96 17.78
N TYR A 71 10.70 8.63 19.09
CA TYR A 71 11.38 9.33 20.19
C TYR A 71 12.23 8.36 21.03
N TRP A 72 13.08 7.57 20.35
CA TRP A 72 13.90 6.55 21.01
C TRP A 72 14.79 7.09 22.12
N ASP A 73 14.83 6.35 23.23
CA ASP A 73 15.73 6.58 24.37
C ASP A 73 16.14 5.21 24.93
N GLU A 74 17.43 5.03 25.20
CA GLU A 74 18.01 3.76 25.67
C GLU A 74 17.31 3.19 26.92
N SER A 75 16.65 4.03 27.72
CA SER A 75 15.88 3.56 28.88
C SER A 75 14.64 2.74 28.51
N PHE A 76 14.20 2.76 27.24
CA PHE A 76 13.13 1.89 26.76
C PHE A 76 13.63 0.50 26.34
N LEU A 77 14.94 0.33 26.12
CA LEU A 77 15.51 -0.90 25.57
C LEU A 77 15.02 -2.15 26.32
N GLN A 78 15.20 -2.18 27.64
CA GLN A 78 14.81 -3.33 28.46
C GLN A 78 13.30 -3.57 28.42
N LYS A 79 12.50 -2.51 28.47
CA LYS A 79 11.04 -2.60 28.44
C LYS A 79 10.53 -3.09 27.07
N ILE A 80 11.08 -2.57 25.99
CA ILE A 80 10.75 -3.01 24.63
C ILE A 80 11.15 -4.46 24.42
N LYS A 81 12.33 -4.86 24.92
CA LYS A 81 12.78 -6.25 24.90
C LYS A 81 11.77 -7.18 25.56
N GLU A 82 11.39 -6.92 26.82
CA GLU A 82 10.42 -7.72 27.58
C GLU A 82 9.06 -7.83 26.87
N LEU A 83 8.57 -6.72 26.33
CA LEU A 83 7.29 -6.68 25.63
C LEU A 83 7.33 -7.44 24.31
N TRP A 84 8.43 -7.33 23.57
CA TRP A 84 8.59 -8.04 22.30
C TRP A 84 8.73 -9.55 22.52
N GLU A 85 9.57 -9.99 23.44
CA GLU A 85 9.72 -11.40 23.80
C GLU A 85 8.43 -12.01 24.37
N THR A 86 7.56 -11.19 24.98
CA THR A 86 6.30 -11.66 25.57
C THR A 86 5.16 -11.75 24.54
N TYR A 87 5.06 -10.79 23.64
CA TYR A 87 3.87 -10.59 22.82
C TYR A 87 4.11 -10.66 21.31
N HIS A 88 5.33 -10.52 20.83
CA HIS A 88 5.71 -10.46 19.41
C HIS A 88 4.80 -9.52 18.59
N GLU A 89 4.42 -8.36 19.18
CA GLU A 89 3.52 -7.39 18.53
C GLU A 89 4.27 -6.65 17.39
N ASN A 90 3.72 -6.66 16.16
CA ASN A 90 4.36 -6.14 14.94
C ASN A 90 4.91 -4.71 15.07
N LYS A 91 4.21 -3.81 15.78
CA LYS A 91 4.72 -2.45 15.97
C LYS A 91 5.90 -2.37 16.94
N CYS A 92 6.04 -3.35 17.82
CA CYS A 92 7.19 -3.49 18.73
C CYS A 92 8.44 -3.94 17.95
N SER A 93 8.27 -4.83 16.96
CA SER A 93 9.36 -5.34 16.12
C SER A 93 10.14 -4.23 15.42
N TRP A 94 9.48 -3.15 15.01
CA TRP A 94 10.16 -2.01 14.38
C TRP A 94 11.23 -1.37 15.27
N SER A 95 10.95 -1.18 16.55
CA SER A 95 11.94 -0.66 17.50
C SER A 95 13.07 -1.66 17.73
N VAL A 96 12.75 -2.96 17.78
CA VAL A 96 13.75 -4.02 17.92
C VAL A 96 14.67 -4.04 16.69
N ILE A 97 14.10 -4.10 15.48
CA ILE A 97 14.86 -4.13 14.23
C ILE A 97 15.75 -2.88 14.10
N HIS A 98 15.29 -1.71 14.52
CA HIS A 98 16.02 -0.45 14.29
C HIS A 98 17.08 -0.16 15.34
N TYR A 99 16.81 -0.44 16.62
CA TYR A 99 17.63 0.04 17.73
C TYR A 99 18.43 -1.04 18.46
N PHE A 100 18.05 -2.32 18.36
CA PHE A 100 18.73 -3.39 19.07
C PHE A 100 20.03 -3.81 18.38
N PRO A 101 20.97 -4.44 19.11
CA PRO A 101 22.20 -4.97 18.53
C PRO A 101 21.90 -5.96 17.39
N ILE A 102 22.79 -5.98 16.39
CA ILE A 102 22.65 -6.87 15.21
C ILE A 102 22.60 -8.33 15.65
N ASP A 103 23.47 -8.72 16.58
CA ASP A 103 23.54 -10.09 17.06
C ASP A 103 22.19 -10.54 17.66
N TYR A 104 21.53 -9.68 18.42
CA TYR A 104 20.21 -9.95 18.96
C TYR A 104 19.17 -10.19 17.84
N ILE A 105 19.20 -9.38 16.77
CA ILE A 105 18.29 -9.55 15.63
C ILE A 105 18.56 -10.89 14.93
N LEU A 106 19.83 -11.25 14.75
CA LEU A 106 20.21 -12.50 14.08
C LEU A 106 19.80 -13.74 14.90
N GLU A 107 19.93 -13.67 16.23
CA GLU A 107 19.50 -14.75 17.14
C GLU A 107 17.98 -14.97 17.11
N HIS A 108 17.21 -13.91 16.83
CA HIS A 108 15.74 -13.91 16.88
C HIS A 108 15.09 -13.81 15.49
N MET A 109 15.80 -14.12 14.42
CA MET A 109 15.30 -13.96 13.04
C MET A 109 13.96 -14.65 12.77
N GLU A 110 13.73 -15.81 13.37
CA GLU A 110 12.50 -16.60 13.16
C GLU A 110 11.31 -16.07 13.98
N ASP A 111 11.55 -15.17 14.93
CA ASP A 111 10.50 -14.56 15.74
C ASP A 111 9.84 -13.35 15.04
N PHE A 112 10.48 -12.83 13.97
CA PHE A 112 9.92 -11.78 13.12
C PHE A 112 8.98 -12.39 12.08
N THR A 113 7.68 -12.32 12.33
CA THR A 113 6.65 -12.99 11.52
C THR A 113 5.91 -12.08 10.56
N ASP A 114 6.09 -10.75 10.64
CA ASP A 114 5.49 -9.81 9.70
C ASP A 114 6.29 -9.82 8.38
N GLU A 115 5.58 -9.86 7.26
CA GLU A 115 6.21 -9.87 5.93
C GLU A 115 7.17 -8.69 5.72
N ARG A 116 6.92 -7.54 6.36
CA ARG A 116 7.77 -6.35 6.27
C ARG A 116 8.97 -6.39 7.21
N ASP A 117 8.94 -7.17 8.26
CA ASP A 117 10.05 -7.23 9.22
C ASP A 117 11.33 -7.67 8.54
N TYR A 118 11.28 -8.71 7.70
CA TYR A 118 12.44 -9.19 6.95
C TYR A 118 13.01 -8.13 6.00
N PHE A 119 12.15 -7.35 5.35
CA PHE A 119 12.59 -6.21 4.53
C PHE A 119 13.40 -5.18 5.33
N PHE A 120 12.91 -4.75 6.50
CA PHE A 120 13.64 -3.79 7.34
C PHE A 120 14.94 -4.37 7.92
N ILE A 121 14.94 -5.66 8.28
CA ILE A 121 16.15 -6.39 8.69
C ILE A 121 17.17 -6.37 7.57
N CYS A 122 16.76 -6.67 6.33
CA CYS A 122 17.63 -6.63 5.17
C CYS A 122 18.21 -5.23 4.92
N LEU A 123 17.42 -4.16 5.01
CA LEU A 123 17.91 -2.79 4.88
C LEU A 123 19.01 -2.46 5.90
N ARG A 124 18.95 -3.06 7.08
CA ARG A 124 19.94 -2.85 8.13
C ARG A 124 21.18 -3.72 7.94
N LEU A 125 21.01 -5.01 7.67
CA LEU A 125 22.08 -6.00 7.64
C LEU A 125 22.78 -6.09 6.27
N ALA A 126 22.06 -5.89 5.17
CA ALA A 126 22.59 -6.14 3.84
C ALA A 126 23.65 -5.13 3.37
N LYS A 127 23.93 -4.09 4.15
CA LYS A 127 25.13 -3.24 3.98
C LYS A 127 26.41 -4.03 4.19
N ASP A 128 26.37 -5.02 5.07
CA ASP A 128 27.39 -6.06 5.15
C ASP A 128 27.20 -7.03 3.97
N LYS A 129 28.19 -7.04 3.06
CA LYS A 129 28.16 -7.90 1.86
C LYS A 129 28.20 -9.40 2.17
N SER A 130 28.60 -9.79 3.39
CA SER A 130 28.60 -11.19 3.85
C SER A 130 27.19 -11.68 4.21
N PHE A 131 26.25 -10.77 4.50
CA PHE A 131 24.85 -11.12 4.78
C PHE A 131 24.18 -11.66 3.51
N VAL A 132 23.68 -12.90 3.57
CA VAL A 132 22.99 -13.53 2.45
C VAL A 132 21.52 -13.20 2.50
N LEU A 133 21.03 -12.59 1.41
CA LEU A 133 19.60 -12.29 1.24
C LEU A 133 18.83 -13.56 0.91
N ASP A 134 17.81 -13.86 1.69
CA ASP A 134 16.81 -14.87 1.35
C ASP A 134 15.73 -14.20 0.48
N ARG A 135 15.86 -14.33 -0.83
CA ARG A 135 14.93 -13.73 -1.80
C ARG A 135 13.48 -14.23 -1.59
N ALA A 136 13.29 -15.46 -1.14
CA ALA A 136 11.95 -16.04 -0.96
C ALA A 136 11.12 -15.33 0.14
N LYS A 137 11.80 -14.61 1.03
CA LYS A 137 11.18 -13.83 2.10
C LYS A 137 10.90 -12.37 1.71
N LEU A 138 11.21 -11.96 0.47
CA LEU A 138 11.02 -10.60 -0.02
C LEU A 138 10.05 -10.60 -1.20
N SER A 139 9.16 -9.62 -1.23
CA SER A 139 8.47 -9.31 -2.48
C SER A 139 9.47 -8.89 -3.56
N ASN A 140 9.10 -9.03 -4.83
CA ASN A 140 9.96 -8.61 -5.93
C ASN A 140 10.34 -7.13 -5.83
N THR A 141 9.42 -6.26 -5.43
CA THR A 141 9.67 -4.82 -5.25
C THR A 141 10.60 -4.55 -4.07
N ASP A 142 10.39 -5.24 -2.93
CA ASP A 142 11.25 -5.10 -1.76
C ASP A 142 12.67 -5.60 -2.03
N TYR A 143 12.82 -6.68 -2.82
CA TYR A 143 14.14 -7.17 -3.24
C TYR A 143 14.92 -6.10 -4.00
N LEU A 144 14.32 -5.47 -5.02
CA LEU A 144 14.95 -4.37 -5.75
C LEU A 144 15.29 -3.18 -4.83
N ALA A 145 14.39 -2.85 -3.90
CA ALA A 145 14.61 -1.78 -2.94
C ALA A 145 15.81 -2.08 -2.03
N VAL A 146 15.90 -3.31 -1.49
CA VAL A 146 17.04 -3.73 -0.65
C VAL A 146 18.34 -3.64 -1.42
N LEU A 147 18.41 -4.15 -2.65
CA LEU A 147 19.61 -4.09 -3.47
C LEU A 147 20.06 -2.63 -3.70
N TYR A 148 19.13 -1.74 -4.04
CA TYR A 148 19.41 -0.33 -4.24
C TYR A 148 19.93 0.36 -2.97
N HIS A 149 19.23 0.20 -1.85
CA HIS A 149 19.58 0.88 -0.59
C HIS A 149 20.83 0.33 0.09
N THR A 150 21.32 -0.82 -0.33
CA THR A 150 22.50 -1.49 0.23
C THR A 150 23.66 -1.58 -0.76
N ASP A 151 23.57 -0.88 -1.88
CA ASP A 151 24.58 -0.85 -2.95
C ASP A 151 24.98 -2.27 -3.41
N ARG A 152 24.02 -3.17 -3.54
CA ARG A 152 24.23 -4.51 -4.05
C ARG A 152 23.98 -4.58 -5.54
N TYR A 153 24.78 -5.40 -6.20
CA TYR A 153 24.66 -5.63 -7.64
C TYR A 153 23.50 -6.58 -7.96
N ILE A 154 22.84 -6.34 -9.08
CA ILE A 154 21.88 -7.23 -9.72
C ILE A 154 22.31 -7.49 -11.16
N THR A 155 22.17 -8.72 -11.65
CA THR A 155 22.41 -9.01 -13.07
C THR A 155 21.26 -8.46 -13.94
N PRO A 156 21.52 -8.16 -15.23
CA PRO A 156 20.45 -7.75 -16.16
C PRO A 156 19.30 -8.77 -16.24
N ASP A 157 19.64 -10.07 -16.27
CA ASP A 157 18.63 -11.12 -16.34
C ASP A 157 17.76 -11.18 -15.08
N ASP A 158 18.35 -11.10 -13.90
CA ASP A 158 17.60 -11.07 -12.64
C ASP A 158 16.75 -9.79 -12.49
N ALA A 159 17.27 -8.65 -12.95
CA ALA A 159 16.49 -7.40 -12.97
C ALA A 159 15.30 -7.49 -13.92
N ARG A 160 15.50 -8.07 -15.12
CA ARG A 160 14.45 -8.30 -16.12
C ARG A 160 13.39 -9.23 -15.56
N ASP A 161 13.79 -10.40 -15.06
CA ASP A 161 12.87 -11.39 -14.53
C ASP A 161 12.08 -10.85 -13.33
N THR A 162 12.72 -10.07 -12.47
CA THR A 162 12.05 -9.42 -11.34
C THR A 162 11.02 -8.40 -11.81
N LEU A 163 11.37 -7.52 -12.75
CA LEU A 163 10.47 -6.46 -13.24
C LEU A 163 9.25 -7.05 -13.96
N PHE A 164 9.47 -7.99 -14.88
CA PHE A 164 8.37 -8.59 -15.65
C PHE A 164 7.48 -9.51 -14.79
N SER A 165 8.04 -10.17 -13.75
CA SER A 165 7.22 -10.88 -12.77
C SER A 165 6.31 -9.93 -11.99
N ILE A 166 6.78 -8.73 -11.62
CA ILE A 166 5.93 -7.71 -10.98
C ILE A 166 4.80 -7.27 -11.92
N VAL A 167 5.08 -7.12 -13.21
CA VAL A 167 4.04 -6.80 -14.20
C VAL A 167 2.99 -7.90 -14.24
N HIS A 168 3.41 -9.17 -14.30
CA HIS A 168 2.49 -10.31 -14.30
C HIS A 168 1.62 -10.31 -13.04
N ASP A 169 2.23 -10.20 -11.86
CA ASP A 169 1.52 -10.19 -10.57
C ASP A 169 0.51 -9.03 -10.49
N CYS A 170 0.90 -7.85 -10.99
CA CYS A 170 -0.01 -6.70 -11.08
C CYS A 170 -1.17 -6.96 -12.05
N CYS A 171 -0.95 -7.65 -13.16
CA CYS A 171 -2.01 -8.01 -14.10
C CYS A 171 -3.00 -9.02 -13.51
N GLN A 172 -2.57 -9.92 -12.64
CA GLN A 172 -3.43 -10.87 -11.95
C GLN A 172 -4.26 -10.22 -10.82
N ASN A 173 -3.79 -9.13 -10.26
CA ASN A 173 -4.46 -8.46 -9.17
C ASN A 173 -5.59 -7.55 -9.70
N ASP A 174 -6.80 -7.61 -9.11
CA ASP A 174 -7.94 -6.73 -9.44
C ASP A 174 -7.63 -5.23 -9.26
N ALA A 175 -6.56 -4.96 -8.57
CA ALA A 175 -6.04 -3.64 -8.34
C ALA A 175 -5.20 -3.08 -9.51
N PHE A 176 -4.98 -3.78 -10.61
CA PHE A 176 -4.22 -3.29 -11.75
C PHE A 176 -5.01 -2.23 -12.53
N ILE A 177 -4.73 -0.98 -12.27
CA ILE A 177 -5.21 0.16 -13.06
C ILE A 177 -4.11 0.56 -14.04
N MET A 178 -4.25 0.21 -15.30
CA MET A 178 -3.44 0.80 -16.36
C MET A 178 -3.87 2.25 -16.60
N LYS A 179 -3.35 3.19 -15.83
CA LYS A 179 -3.07 4.50 -16.41
C LYS A 179 -1.74 4.37 -17.13
N LEU A 180 -1.80 4.07 -18.40
CA LEU A 180 -0.68 4.21 -19.31
C LEU A 180 -0.45 5.71 -19.56
N GLU A 181 -0.15 6.43 -18.49
CA GLU A 181 0.38 7.76 -18.63
C GLU A 181 1.82 7.57 -19.11
N ARG A 182 2.09 8.09 -20.29
CA ARG A 182 3.43 8.13 -20.87
C ARG A 182 4.42 8.45 -19.77
N LEU A 183 5.36 7.56 -19.54
CA LEU A 183 6.57 7.79 -18.74
C LEU A 183 7.43 8.84 -19.47
N ASP A 184 6.85 10.02 -19.71
CA ASP A 184 7.42 11.04 -20.55
C ASP A 184 8.40 11.88 -19.75
N ARG A 185 9.66 11.64 -20.04
CA ARG A 185 10.73 12.63 -20.03
C ARG A 185 10.92 13.42 -18.75
N GLY A 186 11.31 12.78 -17.68
CA GLY A 186 11.91 13.48 -16.53
C GLY A 186 10.98 14.31 -15.65
N LYS A 187 9.67 14.25 -15.85
CA LYS A 187 8.66 14.87 -14.99
C LYS A 187 8.03 13.91 -13.99
N HIS A 188 8.83 13.03 -13.43
CA HIS A 188 8.37 11.97 -12.53
C HIS A 188 7.92 12.42 -11.14
N ARG A 189 7.67 13.70 -10.91
CA ARG A 189 7.31 14.18 -9.58
C ARG A 189 5.86 13.94 -9.18
N ASP A 190 4.95 13.73 -10.14
CA ASP A 190 3.52 13.84 -9.87
C ASP A 190 2.69 12.61 -10.25
N VAL A 191 3.30 11.50 -10.66
CA VAL A 191 2.57 10.29 -11.13
C VAL A 191 2.59 9.16 -10.08
N ILE A 192 2.73 9.48 -8.82
CA ILE A 192 2.38 8.55 -7.75
C ILE A 192 0.90 8.75 -7.43
N THR A 193 0.04 8.35 -8.35
CA THR A 193 -1.36 8.17 -8.01
C THR A 193 -1.49 6.97 -7.08
N PRO A 194 -2.25 7.09 -5.98
CA PRO A 194 -2.46 5.99 -5.06
C PRO A 194 -3.35 4.94 -5.72
N GLY A 195 -2.79 3.87 -6.19
CA GLY A 195 -3.47 2.75 -6.81
C GLY A 195 -2.58 2.07 -7.84
N ASN A 196 -1.98 1.00 -7.50
CA ASN A 196 -1.65 -0.20 -8.27
C ASN A 196 -0.57 -0.17 -9.37
N PHE A 197 -0.37 0.92 -10.11
CA PHE A 197 0.87 1.18 -10.87
C PHE A 197 2.07 1.44 -9.99
N ARG A 198 1.83 1.64 -8.70
CA ARG A 198 2.88 1.99 -7.75
C ARG A 198 3.99 0.94 -7.74
N GLU A 199 3.66 -0.34 -7.81
CA GLU A 199 4.65 -1.41 -7.74
C GLU A 199 5.49 -1.51 -9.01
N VAL A 200 4.86 -1.49 -10.18
CA VAL A 200 5.59 -1.51 -11.47
C VAL A 200 6.45 -0.26 -11.62
N ASN A 201 5.92 0.92 -11.33
CA ASN A 201 6.68 2.17 -11.42
C ASN A 201 7.82 2.22 -10.41
N LEU A 202 7.62 1.71 -9.21
CA LEU A 202 8.63 1.63 -8.18
C LEU A 202 9.73 0.62 -8.56
N ALA A 203 9.35 -0.54 -9.10
CA ALA A 203 10.27 -1.52 -9.61
C ALA A 203 11.11 -0.96 -10.77
N PHE A 204 10.47 -0.32 -11.74
CA PHE A 204 11.15 0.37 -12.84
C PHE A 204 12.13 1.44 -12.33
N TYR A 205 11.70 2.26 -11.36
CA TYR A 205 12.58 3.23 -10.71
C TYR A 205 13.82 2.57 -10.12
N TYR A 206 13.69 1.46 -9.39
CA TYR A 206 14.81 0.75 -8.81
C TYR A 206 15.72 0.11 -9.90
N VAL A 207 15.16 -0.46 -10.95
CA VAL A 207 15.91 -1.00 -12.08
C VAL A 207 16.81 0.07 -12.71
N VAL A 208 16.27 1.28 -12.93
CA VAL A 208 17.05 2.44 -13.40
C VAL A 208 18.11 2.85 -12.38
N LYS A 209 17.79 2.90 -11.08
CA LYS A 209 18.72 3.27 -10.02
C LYS A 209 19.85 2.25 -9.82
N LEU A 210 19.56 0.99 -10.06
CA LEU A 210 20.54 -0.12 -10.09
C LEU A 210 21.35 -0.15 -11.38
N GLN A 211 21.24 0.87 -12.23
CA GLN A 211 21.98 1.07 -13.48
C GLN A 211 21.70 0.00 -14.55
N GLN A 212 20.55 -0.67 -14.49
CA GLN A 212 20.12 -1.66 -15.48
C GLN A 212 19.40 -0.97 -16.65
N TYR A 213 20.12 -0.10 -17.37
CA TYR A 213 19.54 0.78 -18.39
C TYR A 213 19.01 0.02 -19.61
N GLU A 214 19.63 -1.10 -19.97
CA GLU A 214 19.18 -1.95 -21.08
C GLU A 214 17.82 -2.58 -20.75
N VAL A 215 17.66 -3.12 -19.53
CA VAL A 215 16.40 -3.67 -19.04
C VAL A 215 15.33 -2.58 -18.95
N ALA A 216 15.70 -1.40 -18.49
CA ALA A 216 14.76 -0.27 -18.43
C ALA A 216 14.31 0.20 -19.83
N ALA A 217 15.19 0.16 -20.85
CA ALA A 217 14.83 0.47 -22.22
C ALA A 217 13.92 -0.61 -22.80
N GLU A 218 14.26 -1.89 -22.63
CA GLU A 218 13.45 -3.03 -23.04
C GLU A 218 12.02 -2.97 -22.46
N PHE A 219 11.89 -2.69 -21.16
CA PHE A 219 10.60 -2.53 -20.52
C PHE A 219 9.80 -1.35 -21.09
N ARG A 220 10.45 -0.23 -21.38
CA ARG A 220 9.79 0.93 -21.99
C ARG A 220 9.25 0.61 -23.37
N ASP A 221 10.08 -0.02 -24.21
CA ASP A 221 9.70 -0.40 -25.56
C ASP A 221 8.53 -1.40 -25.54
N TRP A 222 8.60 -2.37 -24.62
CA TRP A 222 7.51 -3.32 -24.38
C TRP A 222 6.23 -2.60 -23.96
N ASN A 223 6.31 -1.68 -22.99
CA ASN A 223 5.16 -0.95 -22.47
C ASN A 223 4.50 -0.07 -23.57
N GLU A 224 5.31 0.61 -24.39
CA GLU A 224 4.79 1.41 -25.51
C GLU A 224 4.09 0.53 -26.56
N ALA A 225 4.63 -0.63 -26.90
CA ALA A 225 4.02 -1.56 -27.85
C ALA A 225 2.69 -2.14 -27.32
N VAL A 226 2.64 -2.47 -26.03
CA VAL A 226 1.41 -2.95 -25.38
C VAL A 226 0.35 -1.84 -25.34
N GLU A 227 0.73 -0.63 -25.00
CA GLU A 227 -0.14 0.54 -25.00
C GLU A 227 -0.76 0.78 -26.38
N GLU A 228 0.06 0.76 -27.43
CA GLU A 228 -0.41 0.92 -28.80
C GLU A 228 -1.39 -0.19 -29.19
N THR A 229 -1.07 -1.43 -28.82
CA THR A 229 -1.94 -2.59 -29.09
C THR A 229 -3.30 -2.45 -28.40
N ILE A 230 -3.33 -2.04 -27.13
CA ILE A 230 -4.57 -1.82 -26.36
C ILE A 230 -5.42 -0.75 -27.03
N TYR A 231 -4.86 0.44 -27.28
CA TYR A 231 -5.62 1.55 -27.88
C TYR A 231 -6.13 1.25 -29.29
N ASN A 232 -5.47 0.35 -30.01
CA ASN A 232 -5.89 -0.07 -31.35
C ASN A 232 -6.84 -1.27 -31.35
N SER A 233 -7.01 -1.95 -30.23
CA SER A 233 -7.88 -3.13 -30.14
C SER A 233 -9.34 -2.77 -30.36
N PRO A 234 -10.11 -3.64 -31.04
CA PRO A 234 -11.55 -3.45 -31.25
C PRO A 234 -12.30 -3.39 -29.90
N GLU A 235 -11.90 -4.22 -28.95
CA GLU A 235 -12.53 -4.32 -27.64
C GLU A 235 -12.40 -3.02 -26.85
N PHE A 236 -11.22 -2.41 -26.85
CA PHE A 236 -11.01 -1.14 -26.16
C PHE A 236 -11.76 0.01 -26.80
N LYS A 237 -11.80 0.03 -28.15
CA LYS A 237 -12.53 1.05 -28.93
C LYS A 237 -14.04 0.93 -28.80
N ALA A 238 -14.54 -0.28 -28.50
CA ALA A 238 -15.97 -0.53 -28.32
C ALA A 238 -16.49 -0.08 -26.93
N ILE A 239 -15.61 0.29 -26.01
CA ILE A 239 -16.03 0.76 -24.67
C ILE A 239 -16.51 2.21 -24.79
N ASP A 240 -17.83 2.42 -24.80
CA ASP A 240 -18.42 3.77 -24.76
C ASP A 240 -18.73 4.17 -23.32
N LYS A 241 -18.30 5.38 -22.93
CA LYS A 241 -18.56 5.94 -21.61
C LYS A 241 -20.05 6.09 -21.33
N ASN A 242 -20.84 6.33 -22.35
CA ASN A 242 -22.29 6.50 -22.24
C ASN A 242 -23.04 5.20 -21.91
N ASP A 243 -22.38 4.03 -22.04
CA ASP A 243 -22.97 2.74 -21.69
C ASP A 243 -22.96 2.48 -20.16
N PHE A 244 -22.34 3.37 -19.39
CA PHE A 244 -22.12 3.18 -17.95
C PHE A 244 -22.75 4.30 -17.13
N SER A 245 -23.44 3.91 -16.06
CA SER A 245 -24.04 4.86 -15.11
C SER A 245 -23.01 5.53 -14.19
N PHE A 246 -21.84 4.92 -14.05
CA PHE A 246 -20.77 5.41 -13.16
C PHE A 246 -19.41 5.36 -13.85
N ASP A 247 -18.60 6.41 -13.70
CA ASP A 247 -17.23 6.48 -14.20
C ASP A 247 -16.36 5.29 -13.73
N PHE A 248 -16.64 4.77 -12.54
CA PHE A 248 -15.95 3.60 -12.00
C PHE A 248 -16.15 2.35 -12.85
N GLU A 249 -17.37 2.06 -13.32
CA GLU A 249 -17.65 0.90 -14.15
C GLU A 249 -16.96 1.00 -15.52
N TYR A 250 -16.97 2.19 -16.11
CA TYR A 250 -16.24 2.47 -17.33
C TYR A 250 -14.74 2.21 -17.19
N GLU A 251 -14.12 2.74 -16.13
CA GLU A 251 -12.69 2.53 -15.88
C GLU A 251 -12.37 1.05 -15.61
N GLN A 252 -13.19 0.33 -14.84
CA GLN A 252 -12.98 -1.10 -14.59
C GLN A 252 -12.96 -1.92 -15.88
N ARG A 253 -13.79 -1.56 -16.85
CA ARG A 253 -13.80 -2.26 -18.14
C ARG A 253 -12.57 -1.97 -18.98
N ARG A 254 -12.14 -0.74 -19.04
CA ARG A 254 -10.88 -0.37 -19.70
C ARG A 254 -9.70 -1.12 -19.11
N ILE A 255 -9.67 -1.23 -17.78
CA ILE A 255 -8.66 -1.97 -17.03
C ILE A 255 -8.68 -3.46 -17.39
N ALA A 256 -9.85 -4.08 -17.44
CA ALA A 256 -9.99 -5.50 -17.77
C ALA A 256 -9.42 -5.82 -19.17
N VAL A 257 -9.76 -5.01 -20.17
CA VAL A 257 -9.20 -5.17 -21.52
C VAL A 257 -7.69 -4.95 -21.53
N ALA A 258 -7.21 -3.92 -20.83
CA ALA A 258 -5.79 -3.63 -20.77
C ALA A 258 -4.98 -4.78 -20.12
N LYS A 259 -5.49 -5.40 -19.06
CA LYS A 259 -4.88 -6.58 -18.43
C LYS A 259 -4.70 -7.74 -19.41
N ILE A 260 -5.74 -8.05 -20.18
CA ILE A 260 -5.73 -9.13 -21.17
C ILE A 260 -4.55 -8.92 -22.14
N TYR A 261 -4.47 -7.75 -22.73
CA TYR A 261 -3.43 -7.45 -23.71
C TYR A 261 -2.03 -7.41 -23.09
N ALA A 262 -1.90 -6.91 -21.84
CA ALA A 262 -0.62 -6.91 -21.13
C ALA A 262 -0.12 -8.33 -20.85
N ILE A 263 -0.98 -9.23 -20.35
CA ILE A 263 -0.61 -10.64 -20.12
C ILE A 263 -0.25 -11.34 -21.43
N GLN A 264 -0.99 -11.09 -22.50
CA GLN A 264 -0.67 -11.67 -23.81
C GLN A 264 0.70 -11.24 -24.34
N ALA A 265 1.07 -9.99 -24.12
CA ALA A 265 2.34 -9.43 -24.57
C ALA A 265 3.54 -9.87 -23.72
N LEU A 266 3.30 -10.49 -22.56
CA LEU A 266 4.39 -11.05 -21.74
C LEU A 266 5.00 -12.28 -22.41
N ASP A 267 6.31 -12.45 -22.24
CA ASP A 267 7.03 -13.67 -22.62
C ASP A 267 6.39 -14.89 -21.94
N ASP A 268 6.34 -16.02 -22.62
CA ASP A 268 5.72 -17.25 -22.11
C ASP A 268 6.34 -17.75 -20.80
N LYS A 269 7.61 -17.40 -20.55
CA LYS A 269 8.29 -17.72 -19.28
C LYS A 269 7.69 -17.03 -18.05
N TYR A 270 6.95 -15.91 -18.25
CA TYR A 270 6.28 -15.20 -17.16
C TYR A 270 4.82 -15.62 -17.00
N LYS A 271 4.27 -16.35 -17.97
CA LYS A 271 2.90 -16.85 -17.91
C LYS A 271 2.82 -18.10 -17.06
N GLN A 272 1.77 -18.20 -16.27
CA GLN A 272 1.49 -19.38 -15.47
C GLN A 272 0.43 -20.26 -16.16
N PRO A 273 0.45 -21.59 -15.93
CA PRO A 273 -0.57 -22.48 -16.48
C PRO A 273 -2.00 -22.17 -15.99
N SER A 274 -2.10 -21.45 -14.87
CA SER A 274 -3.37 -20.98 -14.30
C SER A 274 -3.84 -19.65 -14.86
N ASP A 275 -3.03 -19.00 -15.70
CA ASP A 275 -3.44 -17.73 -16.33
C ASP A 275 -4.62 -17.99 -17.26
N PRO A 276 -5.71 -17.22 -17.15
CA PRO A 276 -6.86 -17.41 -17.99
C PRO A 276 -6.47 -17.17 -19.46
N SER A 277 -6.99 -18.00 -20.34
CA SER A 277 -6.85 -17.78 -21.77
C SER A 277 -7.53 -16.48 -22.18
N VAL A 278 -7.13 -15.95 -23.33
CA VAL A 278 -7.77 -14.75 -23.91
C VAL A 278 -9.26 -14.95 -24.11
N GLU A 279 -9.63 -16.16 -24.51
CA GLU A 279 -11.00 -16.55 -24.76
C GLU A 279 -11.81 -16.58 -23.46
N GLU A 280 -11.28 -17.19 -22.40
CA GLU A 280 -11.91 -17.19 -21.07
C GLU A 280 -12.05 -15.77 -20.48
N MET A 281 -11.05 -14.91 -20.67
CA MET A 281 -11.13 -13.52 -20.21
C MET A 281 -12.14 -12.71 -21.03
N ARG A 282 -12.25 -12.97 -22.33
CA ARG A 282 -13.25 -12.34 -23.21
C ARG A 282 -14.67 -12.78 -22.83
N ASP A 283 -14.87 -14.07 -22.60
CA ASP A 283 -16.16 -14.64 -22.20
C ASP A 283 -16.59 -14.09 -20.82
N ALA A 284 -15.65 -13.99 -19.87
CA ALA A 284 -15.91 -13.39 -18.55
C ALA A 284 -16.27 -11.90 -18.66
N TYR A 285 -15.61 -11.19 -19.58
CA TYR A 285 -15.90 -9.79 -19.87
C TYR A 285 -17.29 -9.60 -20.45
N GLU A 286 -17.66 -10.38 -21.50
CA GLU A 286 -18.98 -10.33 -22.14
C GLU A 286 -20.09 -10.71 -21.16
N THR A 287 -19.87 -11.76 -20.36
CA THR A 287 -20.79 -12.17 -19.30
C THR A 287 -20.98 -11.05 -18.27
N GLY A 288 -19.91 -10.40 -17.85
CA GLY A 288 -19.97 -9.26 -16.92
C GLY A 288 -20.77 -8.08 -17.48
N ILE A 289 -20.67 -7.80 -18.79
CA ILE A 289 -21.49 -6.78 -19.49
C ILE A 289 -22.97 -7.14 -19.38
N GLU A 290 -23.30 -8.37 -19.73
CA GLU A 290 -24.68 -8.84 -19.76
C GLU A 290 -25.32 -8.79 -18.37
N TRP A 291 -24.61 -9.23 -17.34
CA TRP A 291 -25.05 -9.12 -15.95
C TRP A 291 -25.29 -7.68 -15.50
N SER A 292 -24.38 -6.77 -15.83
CA SER A 292 -24.53 -5.34 -15.50
C SER A 292 -25.71 -4.69 -16.22
N ARG A 293 -26.00 -5.11 -17.47
CA ARG A 293 -27.17 -4.65 -18.22
C ARG A 293 -28.46 -5.16 -17.57
N MET A 294 -28.53 -6.46 -17.26
CA MET A 294 -29.70 -7.06 -16.60
C MET A 294 -29.99 -6.45 -15.25
N ALA A 295 -28.94 -6.18 -14.44
CA ALA A 295 -29.09 -5.52 -13.14
C ALA A 295 -29.65 -4.09 -13.28
N ARG A 296 -29.28 -3.36 -14.33
CA ARG A 296 -29.82 -2.01 -14.61
C ARG A 296 -31.28 -2.07 -15.05
N GLU A 297 -31.63 -2.98 -15.94
CA GLU A 297 -32.99 -3.17 -16.39
C GLU A 297 -33.89 -3.48 -15.20
N GLN A 298 -33.49 -4.41 -14.32
CA GLN A 298 -34.23 -4.74 -13.09
C GLN A 298 -34.33 -3.56 -12.12
N ALA A 299 -33.24 -2.78 -11.95
CA ALA A 299 -33.25 -1.60 -11.11
C ALA A 299 -34.21 -0.52 -11.65
N THR A 300 -34.24 -0.36 -12.97
CA THR A 300 -35.14 0.61 -13.65
C THR A 300 -36.62 0.16 -13.54
N GLU A 301 -36.89 -1.14 -13.67
CA GLU A 301 -38.26 -1.68 -13.50
C GLU A 301 -38.75 -1.58 -12.05
N ALA A 302 -37.82 -1.64 -11.07
CA ALA A 302 -38.16 -1.54 -9.64
C ALA A 302 -38.40 -0.10 -9.16
N LEU A 303 -38.05 0.93 -9.95
CA LEU A 303 -38.27 2.32 -9.61
C LEU A 303 -39.72 2.74 -9.84
N PRO A 304 -40.36 3.42 -8.89
CA PRO A 304 -41.69 3.97 -9.12
C PRO A 304 -41.65 5.02 -10.24
N PRO A 305 -42.71 5.16 -11.05
CA PRO A 305 -42.76 6.07 -12.21
C PRO A 305 -42.34 7.52 -11.89
N SER A 306 -42.57 7.98 -10.66
CA SER A 306 -42.14 9.30 -10.18
C SER A 306 -40.64 9.46 -9.97
N ALA A 307 -39.87 8.38 -9.90
CA ALA A 307 -38.41 8.43 -9.78
C ALA A 307 -37.72 8.45 -11.16
N LEU A 308 -38.40 7.96 -12.19
CA LEU A 308 -37.90 7.99 -13.58
C LEU A 308 -37.88 9.41 -14.15
N ASP A 309 -38.84 10.27 -13.74
CA ASP A 309 -38.87 11.69 -14.13
C ASP A 309 -37.70 12.50 -13.56
N PHE A 310 -37.13 12.03 -12.45
CA PHE A 310 -35.97 12.69 -11.80
C PHE A 310 -34.63 12.36 -12.48
N LEU A 311 -34.50 11.20 -13.11
CA LEU A 311 -33.29 10.76 -13.81
C LEU A 311 -33.20 11.29 -15.23
N GLY A 312 -34.31 11.79 -15.78
CA GLY A 312 -34.39 12.36 -17.13
C GLY A 312 -34.25 13.89 -17.21
N SER A 313 -34.12 14.59 -16.10
CA SER A 313 -34.14 16.07 -16.07
C SER A 313 -32.77 16.75 -15.95
N ASP A 314 -31.66 16.01 -15.85
CA ASP A 314 -30.31 16.58 -15.72
C ASP A 314 -29.61 16.85 -17.06
N SER A 315 -30.36 17.12 -18.12
CA SER A 315 -29.84 17.63 -19.38
C SER A 315 -30.19 19.11 -19.58
N GLU A 316 -30.04 19.94 -18.56
CA GLU A 316 -30.02 21.40 -18.73
C GLU A 316 -28.72 21.96 -18.13
N GLU A 317 -27.96 22.56 -19.04
CA GLU A 317 -26.80 23.37 -18.89
C GLU A 317 -26.82 24.24 -17.62
N ASP A 318 -26.02 23.92 -16.62
CA ASP A 318 -25.63 24.91 -15.61
C ASP A 318 -24.37 25.65 -16.06
N ASN A 319 -24.62 26.73 -16.79
CA ASN A 319 -23.72 27.86 -16.88
C ASN A 319 -23.50 28.44 -15.47
N LEU A 320 -22.43 28.05 -14.81
CA LEU A 320 -21.91 28.79 -13.66
C LEU A 320 -20.81 29.74 -14.13
N PRO A 321 -21.00 31.05 -13.98
CA PRO A 321 -19.93 32.01 -14.16
C PRO A 321 -19.10 32.05 -12.87
N PHE A 322 -17.84 31.63 -12.94
CA PHE A 322 -16.63 32.21 -12.32
C PHE A 322 -15.46 31.24 -12.45
#